data_78af3285f41bfdc891f0fc212cf3f343
#
_entry.id   78af3285f41bfdc891f0fc212cf3f343
#
_cell.length_a   1.000
_cell.length_b   1.000
_cell.length_c   1.000
_cell.angle_alpha   90.00
_cell.angle_beta   90.00
_cell.angle_gamma   90.00
#
_symmetry.space_group_name_H-M   'P 1'
#
loop_
_entity.id
_entity.type
_entity.pdbx_description
1 polymer ?
#
loop_
_entity_poly.entity_id
_entity_poly.type
_entity_poly.pdbx_seq_one_letter_code
_entity_poly.pdbx_strand_id
1 'polypeptide(L)'
;MEKTKPCYLRTSELAKTVGIHPNTVRLYVDWGLLPPVEKSPSGYRLFTERHLECLRLARMVYAEPYPGRHLRSTGKATLMAAVKDDWGGALEKAFQHLSAVKSELTHAETALMLLDHWVEGLPTEPFQDPLSIAEVSALLHVSRDVIRNWERNGLISIPRNSYNQYRIFGPVEIGRMRVIRMLSQAGYSHMAILRMFIELDGGKKAGLHQALDTPRPDEDVFAASDRWLSTLHGEELRADRIIRFIKDHLGSA
;
A
#
# COMPACT_ATOMS: atom_id res chain seq x y z
N MET A 1 42.48 20.53 -19.60
CA MET A 1 41.43 19.92 -18.77
C MET A 1 41.72 18.42 -18.69
N GLU A 2 42.30 17.99 -17.57
CA GLU A 2 42.56 16.58 -17.31
C GLU A 2 41.20 15.87 -17.14
N LYS A 3 40.89 14.95 -18.05
CA LYS A 3 39.72 14.04 -17.89
C LYS A 3 40.06 13.11 -16.74
N THR A 4 39.56 13.40 -15.55
CA THR A 4 39.58 12.47 -14.42
C THR A 4 39.06 11.12 -14.90
N LYS A 5 39.87 10.06 -14.84
CA LYS A 5 39.46 8.70 -15.20
C LYS A 5 38.25 8.32 -14.38
N PRO A 6 37.14 7.89 -15.00
CA PRO A 6 35.97 7.49 -14.25
C PRO A 6 36.35 6.35 -13.29
N CYS A 7 36.05 6.53 -12.01
CA CYS A 7 36.20 5.48 -11.00
C CYS A 7 35.13 4.45 -11.23
N TYR A 8 35.47 3.25 -11.67
CA TYR A 8 34.54 2.17 -11.90
C TYR A 8 34.49 1.25 -10.68
N LEU A 9 33.26 0.95 -10.22
CA LEU A 9 32.97 -0.01 -9.17
C LEU A 9 32.62 -1.37 -9.81
N ARG A 10 33.00 -2.47 -9.14
CA ARG A 10 32.55 -3.81 -9.48
C ARG A 10 31.19 -4.10 -8.81
N THR A 11 30.48 -5.11 -9.31
CA THR A 11 29.16 -5.52 -8.75
C THR A 11 29.22 -5.76 -7.24
N SER A 12 30.29 -6.40 -6.75
CA SER A 12 30.47 -6.68 -5.32
C SER A 12 30.69 -5.43 -4.48
N GLU A 13 31.44 -4.46 -5.01
CA GLU A 13 31.72 -3.19 -4.34
C GLU A 13 30.46 -2.35 -4.26
N LEU A 14 29.73 -2.21 -5.39
CA LEU A 14 28.43 -1.51 -5.43
C LEU A 14 27.42 -2.13 -4.47
N ALA A 15 27.31 -3.47 -4.45
CA ALA A 15 26.43 -4.21 -3.55
C ALA A 15 26.78 -3.96 -2.07
N LYS A 16 28.07 -3.99 -1.73
CA LYS A 16 28.59 -3.74 -0.37
C LYS A 16 28.25 -2.32 0.11
N THR A 17 28.38 -1.30 -0.77
CA THR A 17 28.11 0.10 -0.42
C THR A 17 26.66 0.35 0.01
N VAL A 18 25.69 -0.40 -0.56
CA VAL A 18 24.26 -0.26 -0.22
C VAL A 18 23.72 -1.40 0.64
N GLY A 19 24.59 -2.32 1.10
CA GLY A 19 24.22 -3.40 2.02
C GLY A 19 23.30 -4.45 1.40
N ILE A 20 23.51 -4.83 0.13
CA ILE A 20 22.70 -5.86 -0.56
C ILE A 20 23.57 -6.97 -1.15
N HIS A 21 22.93 -8.07 -1.53
CA HIS A 21 23.62 -9.15 -2.23
C HIS A 21 23.94 -8.76 -3.68
N PRO A 22 25.11 -9.14 -4.27
CA PRO A 22 25.45 -8.85 -5.66
C PRO A 22 24.42 -9.32 -6.69
N ASN A 23 23.69 -10.40 -6.42
CA ASN A 23 22.61 -10.87 -7.29
C ASN A 23 21.44 -9.86 -7.37
N THR A 24 21.15 -9.15 -6.28
CA THR A 24 20.12 -8.10 -6.28
C THR A 24 20.51 -6.95 -7.20
N VAL A 25 21.80 -6.57 -7.24
CA VAL A 25 22.30 -5.57 -8.20
C VAL A 25 22.08 -6.04 -9.63
N ARG A 26 22.38 -7.32 -9.93
CA ARG A 26 22.16 -7.91 -11.27
C ARG A 26 20.68 -7.89 -11.67
N LEU A 27 19.78 -8.28 -10.76
CA LEU A 27 18.34 -8.20 -10.99
C LEU A 27 17.88 -6.76 -11.29
N TYR A 28 18.40 -5.76 -10.58
CA TYR A 28 18.04 -4.36 -10.82
C TYR A 28 18.54 -3.87 -12.19
N VAL A 29 19.73 -4.32 -12.64
CA VAL A 29 20.20 -4.09 -14.01
C VAL A 29 19.27 -4.74 -15.02
N ASP A 30 18.96 -6.03 -14.83
CA ASP A 30 18.14 -6.82 -15.75
C ASP A 30 16.69 -6.29 -15.84
N TRP A 31 16.17 -5.71 -14.76
CA TRP A 31 14.86 -5.04 -14.73
C TRP A 31 14.87 -3.59 -15.24
N GLY A 32 16.03 -3.08 -15.67
CA GLY A 32 16.16 -1.70 -16.16
C GLY A 32 15.96 -0.63 -15.09
N LEU A 33 16.19 -0.96 -13.82
CA LEU A 33 16.10 -0.03 -12.68
C LEU A 33 17.40 0.74 -12.43
N LEU A 34 18.44 0.45 -13.20
CA LEU A 34 19.70 1.17 -13.22
C LEU A 34 20.01 1.66 -14.65
N PRO A 35 20.84 2.71 -14.81
CA PRO A 35 21.31 3.11 -16.12
C PRO A 35 21.97 1.96 -16.90
N PRO A 36 22.12 2.05 -18.23
CA PRO A 36 22.82 1.06 -19.02
C PRO A 36 24.25 0.84 -18.50
N VAL A 37 24.64 -0.43 -18.30
CA VAL A 37 25.92 -0.79 -17.71
C VAL A 37 26.91 -1.23 -18.79
N GLU A 38 28.02 -0.56 -18.89
CA GLU A 38 29.14 -0.95 -19.77
C GLU A 38 29.87 -2.18 -19.23
N LYS A 39 30.52 -2.93 -20.13
CA LYS A 39 31.37 -4.04 -19.77
C LYS A 39 32.83 -3.74 -20.13
N SER A 40 33.75 -4.18 -19.28
CA SER A 40 35.19 -4.15 -19.58
C SER A 40 35.51 -5.10 -20.76
N PRO A 41 36.68 -4.99 -21.38
CA PRO A 41 37.17 -5.94 -22.37
C PRO A 41 37.18 -7.41 -21.87
N SER A 42 37.32 -7.60 -20.55
CA SER A 42 37.26 -8.91 -19.88
C SER A 42 35.84 -9.34 -19.48
N GLY A 43 34.80 -8.61 -19.91
CA GLY A 43 33.38 -8.96 -19.71
C GLY A 43 32.77 -8.56 -18.35
N TYR A 44 33.51 -7.91 -17.46
CA TYR A 44 33.00 -7.44 -16.18
C TYR A 44 32.16 -6.19 -16.34
N ARG A 45 31.00 -6.12 -15.60
CA ARG A 45 30.18 -4.91 -15.51
C ARG A 45 30.94 -3.78 -14.80
N LEU A 46 30.89 -2.57 -15.36
CA LEU A 46 31.52 -1.37 -14.85
C LEU A 46 30.44 -0.40 -14.36
N PHE A 47 30.42 -0.13 -13.06
CA PHE A 47 29.46 0.79 -12.46
C PHE A 47 30.13 2.11 -12.12
N THR A 48 29.40 3.21 -12.29
CA THR A 48 29.82 4.57 -11.96
C THR A 48 29.05 5.07 -10.73
N GLU A 49 29.41 6.26 -10.22
CA GLU A 49 28.67 6.92 -9.12
C GLU A 49 27.19 7.09 -9.46
N ARG A 50 26.84 7.42 -10.70
CA ARG A 50 25.47 7.50 -11.18
C ARG A 50 24.68 6.19 -10.97
N HIS A 51 25.31 5.04 -11.17
CA HIS A 51 24.70 3.75 -10.89
C HIS A 51 24.46 3.56 -9.39
N LEU A 52 25.40 4.04 -8.55
CA LEU A 52 25.26 3.98 -7.10
C LEU A 52 24.09 4.83 -6.60
N GLU A 53 23.93 6.04 -7.13
CA GLU A 53 22.81 6.94 -6.80
C GLU A 53 21.48 6.35 -7.21
N CYS A 54 21.34 5.86 -8.44
CA CYS A 54 20.14 5.17 -8.90
C CYS A 54 19.85 3.92 -8.06
N LEU A 55 20.88 3.18 -7.62
CA LEU A 55 20.72 2.02 -6.76
C LEU A 55 20.23 2.41 -5.35
N ARG A 56 20.76 3.49 -4.77
CA ARG A 56 20.27 4.04 -3.49
C ARG A 56 18.80 4.45 -3.59
N LEU A 57 18.44 5.16 -4.65
CA LEU A 57 17.06 5.56 -4.92
C LEU A 57 16.15 4.32 -5.12
N ALA A 58 16.58 3.32 -5.90
CA ALA A 58 15.86 2.09 -6.11
C ALA A 58 15.59 1.34 -4.79
N ARG A 59 16.58 1.33 -3.87
CA ARG A 59 16.41 0.73 -2.55
C ARG A 59 15.36 1.46 -1.69
N MET A 60 15.24 2.76 -1.80
CA MET A 60 14.18 3.52 -1.14
C MET A 60 12.81 3.21 -1.75
N VAL A 61 12.69 3.22 -3.07
CA VAL A 61 11.44 2.96 -3.79
C VAL A 61 10.93 1.53 -3.60
N TYR A 62 11.84 0.54 -3.52
CA TYR A 62 11.48 -0.88 -3.41
C TYR A 62 11.65 -1.44 -2.00
N ALA A 63 11.74 -0.59 -0.96
CA ALA A 63 11.75 -1.06 0.42
C ALA A 63 10.41 -1.69 0.82
N GLU A 64 10.47 -2.64 1.74
CA GLU A 64 9.28 -3.23 2.38
C GLU A 64 8.75 -2.32 3.51
N PRO A 65 7.45 -2.40 3.82
CA PRO A 65 6.42 -3.25 3.21
C PRO A 65 5.97 -2.75 1.83
N TYR A 66 5.35 -3.63 1.03
CA TYR A 66 4.81 -3.29 -0.29
C TYR A 66 3.54 -2.42 -0.17
N PRO A 67 3.55 -1.14 -0.60
CA PRO A 67 2.45 -0.21 -0.38
C PRO A 67 1.29 -0.34 -1.39
N GLY A 68 1.19 -1.47 -2.07
CA GLY A 68 0.20 -1.67 -3.12
C GLY A 68 0.66 -1.17 -4.51
N ARG A 69 -0.07 -1.60 -5.52
CA ARG A 69 0.32 -1.40 -6.93
C ARG A 69 0.37 0.08 -7.33
N HIS A 70 -0.60 0.85 -6.88
CA HIS A 70 -0.71 2.28 -7.24
C HIS A 70 0.50 3.07 -6.72
N LEU A 71 0.77 3.03 -5.42
CA LEU A 71 1.88 3.74 -4.80
C LEU A 71 3.24 3.21 -5.30
N ARG A 72 3.37 1.90 -5.54
CA ARG A 72 4.57 1.33 -6.15
C ARG A 72 4.81 1.88 -7.56
N SER A 73 3.75 2.09 -8.33
CA SER A 73 3.85 2.65 -9.69
C SER A 73 4.33 4.09 -9.68
N THR A 74 3.81 4.93 -8.78
CA THR A 74 4.23 6.34 -8.66
C THR A 74 5.67 6.46 -8.17
N GLY A 75 6.09 5.65 -7.18
CA GLY A 75 7.49 5.59 -6.74
C GLY A 75 8.43 5.09 -7.85
N LYS A 76 8.03 4.08 -8.62
CA LYS A 76 8.81 3.61 -9.78
C LYS A 76 9.00 4.71 -10.82
N ALA A 77 8.00 5.56 -11.07
CA ALA A 77 8.11 6.67 -12.03
C ALA A 77 9.21 7.64 -11.64
N THR A 78 9.38 7.93 -10.34
CA THR A 78 10.49 8.73 -9.80
C THR A 78 11.85 8.11 -10.15
N LEU A 79 12.03 6.83 -9.87
CA LEU A 79 13.27 6.11 -10.18
C LEU A 79 13.58 6.13 -11.69
N MET A 80 12.57 5.88 -12.52
CA MET A 80 12.76 5.81 -13.98
C MET A 80 13.14 7.14 -14.61
N ALA A 81 12.76 8.28 -14.03
CA ALA A 81 13.25 9.61 -14.43
C ALA A 81 14.73 9.77 -14.08
N ALA A 82 15.15 9.42 -12.86
CA ALA A 82 16.55 9.47 -12.44
C ALA A 82 17.46 8.53 -13.28
N VAL A 83 16.98 7.33 -13.62
CA VAL A 83 17.69 6.39 -14.51
C VAL A 83 17.97 7.01 -15.89
N LYS A 84 17.08 7.87 -16.38
CA LYS A 84 17.26 8.63 -17.64
C LYS A 84 18.10 9.91 -17.48
N ASP A 85 18.64 10.16 -16.30
CA ASP A 85 19.37 11.38 -15.94
C ASP A 85 18.49 12.65 -15.85
N ASP A 86 17.20 12.47 -15.77
CA ASP A 86 16.23 13.55 -15.58
C ASP A 86 15.91 13.69 -14.07
N TRP A 87 16.84 14.29 -13.34
CA TRP A 87 16.70 14.51 -11.90
C TRP A 87 15.66 15.58 -11.55
N GLY A 88 15.46 16.57 -12.43
CA GLY A 88 14.37 17.56 -12.30
C GLY A 88 13.00 16.88 -12.41
N GLY A 89 12.81 16.09 -13.45
CA GLY A 89 11.60 15.26 -13.60
C GLY A 89 11.45 14.22 -12.49
N ALA A 90 12.55 13.65 -11.97
CA ALA A 90 12.50 12.74 -10.83
C ALA A 90 11.97 13.46 -9.58
N LEU A 91 12.38 14.71 -9.33
CA LEU A 91 11.86 15.52 -8.22
C LEU A 91 10.35 15.77 -8.35
N GLU A 92 9.89 16.14 -9.55
CA GLU A 92 8.47 16.32 -9.82
C GLU A 92 7.67 15.03 -9.54
N LYS A 93 8.16 13.88 -10.02
CA LYS A 93 7.54 12.58 -9.78
C LYS A 93 7.55 12.18 -8.30
N ALA A 94 8.59 12.56 -7.55
CA ALA A 94 8.66 12.32 -6.12
C ALA A 94 7.59 13.13 -5.35
N PHE A 95 7.32 14.37 -5.74
CA PHE A 95 6.21 15.14 -5.18
C PHE A 95 4.84 14.57 -5.55
N GLN A 96 4.67 14.08 -6.79
CA GLN A 96 3.46 13.39 -7.21
C GLN A 96 3.24 12.11 -6.40
N HIS A 97 4.31 11.35 -6.13
CA HIS A 97 4.26 10.18 -5.26
C HIS A 97 3.84 10.53 -3.83
N LEU A 98 4.46 11.55 -3.22
CA LEU A 98 4.06 12.04 -1.88
C LEU A 98 2.60 12.48 -1.85
N SER A 99 2.11 13.17 -2.88
CA SER A 99 0.70 13.57 -2.97
C SER A 99 -0.23 12.36 -3.03
N ALA A 100 0.13 11.32 -3.79
CA ALA A 100 -0.64 10.08 -3.84
C ALA A 100 -0.68 9.38 -2.47
N VAL A 101 0.44 9.30 -1.75
CA VAL A 101 0.51 8.74 -0.39
C VAL A 101 -0.39 9.51 0.57
N LYS A 102 -0.34 10.84 0.55
CA LYS A 102 -1.20 11.70 1.40
C LYS A 102 -2.69 11.53 1.09
N SER A 103 -3.05 11.36 -0.18
CA SER A 103 -4.43 11.06 -0.56
C SER A 103 -4.91 9.72 0.03
N GLU A 104 -4.10 8.67 -0.04
CA GLU A 104 -4.44 7.38 0.57
C GLU A 104 -4.52 7.46 2.10
N LEU A 105 -3.64 8.23 2.76
CA LEU A 105 -3.72 8.51 4.20
C LEU A 105 -5.05 9.17 4.56
N THR A 106 -5.42 10.24 3.85
CA THR A 106 -6.68 10.95 4.08
C THR A 106 -7.89 10.02 3.92
N HIS A 107 -7.88 9.13 2.91
CA HIS A 107 -8.95 8.16 2.73
C HIS A 107 -9.01 7.16 3.90
N ALA A 108 -7.86 6.64 4.34
CA ALA A 108 -7.80 5.70 5.45
C ALA A 108 -8.28 6.33 6.77
N GLU A 109 -7.82 7.54 7.09
CA GLU A 109 -8.23 8.29 8.29
C GLU A 109 -9.71 8.66 8.27
N THR A 110 -10.23 9.11 7.12
CA THR A 110 -11.66 9.40 6.95
C THR A 110 -12.52 8.16 7.21
N ALA A 111 -12.08 7.01 6.73
CA ALA A 111 -12.78 5.75 6.98
C ALA A 111 -12.79 5.38 8.48
N LEU A 112 -11.71 5.68 9.21
CA LEU A 112 -11.67 5.47 10.67
C LEU A 112 -12.63 6.40 11.40
N MET A 113 -12.68 7.68 11.03
CA MET A 113 -13.65 8.62 11.61
C MET A 113 -15.10 8.18 11.39
N LEU A 114 -15.43 7.70 10.18
CA LEU A 114 -16.76 7.18 9.87
C LEU A 114 -17.07 5.88 10.63
N LEU A 115 -16.05 5.04 10.89
CA LEU A 115 -16.19 3.85 11.74
C LEU A 115 -16.57 4.25 13.17
N ASP A 116 -15.89 5.23 13.76
CA ASP A 116 -16.19 5.71 15.11
C ASP A 116 -17.64 6.20 15.23
N HIS A 117 -18.10 7.03 14.28
CA HIS A 117 -19.49 7.48 14.22
C HIS A 117 -20.49 6.33 14.12
N TRP A 118 -20.18 5.30 13.34
CA TRP A 118 -21.05 4.13 13.22
C TRP A 118 -21.12 3.32 14.52
N VAL A 119 -20.01 3.15 15.22
CA VAL A 119 -19.91 2.44 16.51
C VAL A 119 -20.66 3.18 17.64
N GLU A 120 -20.67 4.51 17.59
CA GLU A 120 -21.40 5.35 18.53
C GLU A 120 -22.94 5.29 18.33
N GLY A 121 -23.41 4.64 17.28
CA GLY A 121 -24.84 4.39 17.03
C GLY A 121 -25.55 5.57 16.37
N LEU A 122 -24.87 6.38 15.59
CA LEU A 122 -25.50 7.38 14.74
C LEU A 122 -26.43 6.71 13.71
N PRO A 123 -27.59 7.32 13.35
CA PRO A 123 -28.73 6.63 12.80
C PRO A 123 -28.37 5.89 11.48
N THR A 124 -28.50 4.58 11.53
CA THR A 124 -28.72 3.78 10.33
C THR A 124 -30.10 4.16 9.78
N GLU A 125 -30.16 4.43 8.48
CA GLU A 125 -31.43 4.77 7.81
C GLU A 125 -32.55 3.80 8.19
N PRO A 126 -33.79 4.28 8.37
CA PRO A 126 -34.91 3.47 8.78
C PRO A 126 -35.36 2.59 7.59
N PHE A 127 -34.73 1.43 7.42
CA PHE A 127 -35.35 0.37 6.62
C PHE A 127 -36.37 -0.34 7.50
N GLN A 128 -37.64 -0.22 7.18
CA GLN A 128 -38.71 -0.91 7.92
C GLN A 128 -38.80 -2.38 7.49
N ASP A 129 -38.48 -2.70 6.24
CA ASP A 129 -38.56 -4.05 5.68
C ASP A 129 -37.19 -4.62 5.34
N PRO A 130 -36.94 -5.92 5.58
CA PRO A 130 -35.71 -6.58 5.19
C PRO A 130 -35.53 -6.61 3.67
N LEU A 131 -34.30 -6.30 3.21
CA LEU A 131 -33.96 -6.29 1.79
C LEU A 131 -33.51 -7.68 1.30
N SER A 132 -33.70 -7.94 0.01
CA SER A 132 -33.10 -9.06 -0.72
C SER A 132 -31.64 -8.77 -1.10
N ILE A 133 -30.86 -9.80 -1.44
CA ILE A 133 -29.48 -9.64 -1.93
C ILE A 133 -29.39 -8.76 -3.18
N ALA A 134 -30.43 -8.72 -4.02
CA ALA A 134 -30.46 -7.88 -5.20
C ALA A 134 -30.56 -6.39 -4.85
N GLU A 135 -31.46 -6.07 -3.91
CA GLU A 135 -31.67 -4.70 -3.43
C GLU A 135 -30.43 -4.19 -2.68
N VAL A 136 -29.83 -5.01 -1.82
CA VAL A 136 -28.58 -4.65 -1.13
C VAL A 136 -27.41 -4.48 -2.10
N SER A 137 -27.30 -5.33 -3.11
CA SER A 137 -26.30 -5.20 -4.18
C SER A 137 -26.43 -3.86 -4.90
N ALA A 138 -27.66 -3.44 -5.23
CA ALA A 138 -27.94 -2.14 -5.85
C ALA A 138 -27.65 -0.98 -4.87
N LEU A 139 -28.12 -1.07 -3.64
CA LEU A 139 -27.95 -0.05 -2.59
C LEU A 139 -26.46 0.23 -2.29
N LEU A 140 -25.66 -0.83 -2.17
CA LEU A 140 -24.23 -0.73 -1.83
C LEU A 140 -23.34 -0.61 -3.07
N HIS A 141 -23.88 -0.63 -4.28
CA HIS A 141 -23.11 -0.65 -5.52
C HIS A 141 -21.99 -1.71 -5.52
N VAL A 142 -22.29 -2.92 -5.05
CA VAL A 142 -21.40 -4.08 -5.06
C VAL A 142 -22.08 -5.28 -5.71
N SER A 143 -21.31 -6.18 -6.32
CA SER A 143 -21.91 -7.38 -6.91
C SER A 143 -22.43 -8.35 -5.82
N ARG A 144 -23.42 -9.16 -6.17
CA ARG A 144 -23.92 -10.23 -5.28
C ARG A 144 -22.81 -11.20 -4.87
N ASP A 145 -21.81 -11.41 -5.71
CA ASP A 145 -20.68 -12.29 -5.42
C ASP A 145 -19.71 -11.68 -4.39
N VAL A 146 -19.56 -10.36 -4.38
CA VAL A 146 -18.84 -9.64 -3.31
C VAL A 146 -19.52 -9.86 -1.96
N ILE A 147 -20.85 -9.72 -1.89
CA ILE A 147 -21.63 -9.97 -0.64
C ILE A 147 -21.46 -11.43 -0.18
N ARG A 148 -21.55 -12.39 -1.09
CA ARG A 148 -21.33 -13.82 -0.80
C ARG A 148 -19.89 -14.09 -0.35
N ASN A 149 -18.93 -13.36 -0.89
CA ASN A 149 -17.52 -13.47 -0.49
C ASN A 149 -17.30 -12.94 0.93
N TRP A 150 -17.92 -11.83 1.30
CA TRP A 150 -17.88 -11.30 2.67
C TRP A 150 -18.48 -12.30 3.68
N GLU A 151 -19.62 -12.92 3.33
CA GLU A 151 -20.25 -13.97 4.17
C GLU A 151 -19.31 -15.18 4.31
N ARG A 152 -18.73 -15.69 3.22
CA ARG A 152 -17.80 -16.84 3.24
C ARG A 152 -16.52 -16.57 4.05
N ASN A 153 -16.04 -15.35 4.04
CA ASN A 153 -14.85 -14.94 4.80
C ASN A 153 -15.18 -14.53 6.25
N GLY A 154 -16.40 -14.73 6.72
CA GLY A 154 -16.80 -14.45 8.10
C GLY A 154 -16.94 -12.98 8.46
N LEU A 155 -16.83 -12.05 7.49
CA LEU A 155 -16.99 -10.62 7.73
C LEU A 155 -18.42 -10.26 8.16
N ILE A 156 -19.40 -11.05 7.74
CA ILE A 156 -20.82 -10.89 8.08
C ILE A 156 -21.50 -12.25 8.20
N SER A 157 -22.42 -12.36 9.18
CA SER A 157 -23.39 -13.45 9.29
C SER A 157 -24.75 -12.94 8.85
N ILE A 158 -25.38 -13.61 7.89
CA ILE A 158 -26.64 -13.18 7.32
C ILE A 158 -27.75 -14.17 7.73
N PRO A 159 -28.76 -13.75 8.49
CA PRO A 159 -29.88 -14.58 8.87
C PRO A 159 -30.67 -15.06 7.63
N ARG A 160 -31.31 -16.20 7.76
CA ARG A 160 -32.13 -16.81 6.70
C ARG A 160 -33.56 -16.88 7.12
N ASN A 161 -34.46 -16.66 6.18
CA ASN A 161 -35.87 -16.87 6.37
C ASN A 161 -36.14 -18.34 6.69
N SER A 162 -36.89 -18.61 7.75
CA SER A 162 -37.18 -19.98 8.21
C SER A 162 -37.98 -20.82 7.21
N TYR A 163 -38.81 -20.20 6.37
CA TYR A 163 -39.66 -20.88 5.41
C TYR A 163 -38.98 -21.24 4.09
N ASN A 164 -38.19 -20.28 3.52
CA ASN A 164 -37.64 -20.43 2.17
C ASN A 164 -36.11 -20.39 2.11
N GLN A 165 -35.46 -20.27 3.27
CA GLN A 165 -33.99 -20.23 3.42
C GLN A 165 -33.29 -19.10 2.67
N TYR A 166 -34.02 -18.10 2.19
CA TYR A 166 -33.43 -16.92 1.57
C TYR A 166 -32.77 -16.01 2.62
N ARG A 167 -31.69 -15.36 2.21
CA ARG A 167 -30.99 -14.38 3.05
C ARG A 167 -31.85 -13.16 3.31
N ILE A 168 -31.83 -12.71 4.56
CA ILE A 168 -32.57 -11.55 5.04
C ILE A 168 -31.54 -10.48 5.45
N PHE A 169 -31.66 -9.30 4.87
CA PHE A 169 -30.76 -8.18 5.17
C PHE A 169 -31.53 -7.10 5.92
N GLY A 170 -31.35 -7.07 7.23
CA GLY A 170 -31.89 -6.03 8.09
C GLY A 170 -30.94 -4.82 8.23
N PRO A 171 -31.35 -3.82 9.03
CA PRO A 171 -30.53 -2.62 9.27
C PRO A 171 -29.13 -2.93 9.81
N VAL A 172 -29.00 -3.95 10.66
CA VAL A 172 -27.72 -4.36 11.27
C VAL A 172 -26.76 -4.90 10.20
N GLU A 173 -27.25 -5.82 9.34
CA GLU A 173 -26.46 -6.41 8.26
C GLU A 173 -26.06 -5.35 7.25
N ILE A 174 -26.96 -4.45 6.88
CA ILE A 174 -26.69 -3.37 5.93
C ILE A 174 -25.65 -2.39 6.50
N GLY A 175 -25.80 -2.00 7.78
CA GLY A 175 -24.83 -1.15 8.46
C GLY A 175 -23.43 -1.76 8.46
N ARG A 176 -23.33 -3.06 8.83
CA ARG A 176 -22.05 -3.79 8.82
C ARG A 176 -21.43 -3.87 7.42
N MET A 177 -22.24 -4.14 6.39
CA MET A 177 -21.76 -4.18 5.00
C MET A 177 -21.30 -2.80 4.49
N ARG A 178 -21.92 -1.70 4.91
CA ARG A 178 -21.44 -0.35 4.62
C ARG A 178 -20.05 -0.12 5.19
N VAL A 179 -19.80 -0.52 6.44
CA VAL A 179 -18.48 -0.44 7.08
C VAL A 179 -17.45 -1.31 6.36
N ILE A 180 -17.79 -2.56 6.03
CA ILE A 180 -16.91 -3.46 5.25
C ILE A 180 -16.51 -2.79 3.94
N ARG A 181 -17.49 -2.28 3.19
CA ARG A 181 -17.25 -1.61 1.90
C ARG A 181 -16.34 -0.38 2.07
N MET A 182 -16.66 0.49 3.03
CA MET A 182 -15.93 1.72 3.32
C MET A 182 -14.46 1.43 3.66
N LEU A 183 -14.20 0.54 4.60
CA LEU A 183 -12.84 0.16 5.00
C LEU A 183 -12.09 -0.54 3.87
N SER A 184 -12.75 -1.43 3.11
CA SER A 184 -12.15 -2.08 1.93
C SER A 184 -11.77 -1.07 0.85
N GLN A 185 -12.60 -0.05 0.60
CA GLN A 185 -12.32 1.02 -0.36
C GLN A 185 -11.18 1.93 0.12
N ALA A 186 -11.03 2.11 1.43
CA ALA A 186 -9.92 2.83 2.05
C ALA A 186 -8.61 2.03 2.11
N GLY A 187 -8.59 0.78 1.62
CA GLY A 187 -7.38 -0.03 1.47
C GLY A 187 -7.12 -1.06 2.57
N TYR A 188 -7.99 -1.14 3.60
CA TYR A 188 -7.84 -2.16 4.64
C TYR A 188 -8.15 -3.56 4.11
N SER A 189 -7.36 -4.56 4.54
CA SER A 189 -7.58 -5.96 4.17
C SER A 189 -8.84 -6.53 4.84
N HIS A 190 -9.41 -7.57 4.25
CA HIS A 190 -10.52 -8.30 4.88
C HIS A 190 -10.13 -8.91 6.24
N MET A 191 -8.87 -9.31 6.42
CA MET A 191 -8.37 -9.83 7.70
C MET A 191 -8.33 -8.74 8.77
N ALA A 192 -7.84 -7.54 8.43
CA ALA A 192 -7.88 -6.39 9.34
C ALA A 192 -9.31 -6.03 9.75
N ILE A 193 -10.25 -6.00 8.77
CA ILE A 193 -11.67 -5.72 9.02
C ILE A 193 -12.30 -6.82 9.89
N LEU A 194 -11.98 -8.10 9.65
CA LEU A 194 -12.46 -9.22 10.46
C LEU A 194 -11.98 -9.11 11.91
N ARG A 195 -10.70 -8.81 12.15
CA ARG A 195 -10.16 -8.57 13.51
C ARG A 195 -10.94 -7.49 14.24
N MET A 196 -11.14 -6.36 13.58
CA MET A 196 -11.91 -5.24 14.13
C MET A 196 -13.33 -5.67 14.52
N PHE A 197 -14.01 -6.44 13.67
CA PHE A 197 -15.36 -6.93 13.99
C PHE A 197 -15.36 -7.96 15.12
N ILE A 198 -14.36 -8.83 15.23
CA ILE A 198 -14.25 -9.77 16.36
C ILE A 198 -14.14 -9.01 17.69
N GLU A 199 -13.33 -7.93 17.74
CA GLU A 199 -13.24 -7.08 18.95
C GLU A 199 -14.57 -6.37 19.23
N LEU A 200 -15.24 -5.82 18.21
CA LEU A 200 -16.52 -5.14 18.34
C LEU A 200 -17.64 -6.09 18.79
N ASP A 201 -17.74 -7.28 18.19
CA ASP A 201 -18.73 -8.31 18.54
C ASP A 201 -18.49 -8.86 19.97
N GLY A 202 -17.22 -8.82 20.43
CA GLY A 202 -16.83 -9.09 21.82
C GLY A 202 -17.15 -7.95 22.80
N GLY A 203 -17.83 -6.90 22.36
CA GLY A 203 -18.27 -5.77 23.19
C GLY A 203 -17.23 -4.67 23.38
N LYS A 204 -16.07 -4.77 22.72
CA LYS A 204 -15.02 -3.74 22.79
C LYS A 204 -15.29 -2.65 21.75
N LYS A 205 -15.68 -1.46 22.21
CA LYS A 205 -15.84 -0.28 21.35
C LYS A 205 -14.55 0.55 21.25
N ALA A 206 -13.65 0.43 22.22
CA ALA A 206 -12.36 1.11 22.22
C ALA A 206 -11.28 0.22 21.57
N GLY A 207 -10.31 0.84 20.88
CA GLY A 207 -9.17 0.14 20.29
C GLY A 207 -9.44 -0.50 18.91
N LEU A 208 -10.57 -0.20 18.26
CA LEU A 208 -10.92 -0.76 16.94
C LEU A 208 -9.92 -0.33 15.85
N HIS A 209 -9.41 0.90 15.92
CA HIS A 209 -8.35 1.37 15.03
C HIS A 209 -7.08 0.55 15.19
N GLN A 210 -6.71 0.22 16.45
CA GLN A 210 -5.57 -0.65 16.71
C GLN A 210 -5.80 -2.05 16.16
N ALA A 211 -7.02 -2.60 16.29
CA ALA A 211 -7.35 -3.91 15.72
C ALA A 211 -7.23 -3.92 14.19
N LEU A 212 -7.55 -2.83 13.50
CA LEU A 212 -7.37 -2.68 12.05
C LEU A 212 -5.88 -2.65 11.63
N ASP A 213 -4.98 -2.16 12.50
CA ASP A 213 -3.59 -1.90 12.15
C ASP A 213 -2.57 -2.82 12.86
N THR A 214 -3.03 -3.68 13.78
CA THR A 214 -2.15 -4.58 14.53
C THR A 214 -2.62 -6.03 14.40
N PRO A 215 -1.98 -6.84 13.54
CA PRO A 215 -2.23 -8.28 13.46
C PRO A 215 -1.96 -8.97 14.80
N ARG A 216 -2.72 -10.03 15.09
CA ARG A 216 -2.49 -10.86 16.28
C ARG A 216 -1.20 -11.67 16.13
N PRO A 217 -0.57 -12.12 17.24
CA PRO A 217 0.67 -12.89 17.17
C PRO A 217 0.55 -14.24 16.45
N ASP A 218 -0.67 -14.78 16.37
CA ASP A 218 -1.03 -16.03 15.71
C ASP A 218 -1.50 -15.85 14.25
N GLU A 219 -1.54 -14.62 13.76
CA GLU A 219 -1.90 -14.31 12.37
C GLU A 219 -0.66 -14.20 11.49
N ASP A 220 -0.68 -14.89 10.36
CA ASP A 220 0.29 -14.67 9.29
C ASP A 220 0.03 -13.32 8.61
N VAL A 221 0.99 -12.40 8.69
CA VAL A 221 0.91 -11.08 8.05
C VAL A 221 1.42 -11.19 6.62
N PHE A 222 0.52 -11.37 5.67
CA PHE A 222 0.88 -11.53 4.25
C PHE A 222 0.88 -10.23 3.44
N ALA A 223 0.20 -9.19 3.92
CA ALA A 223 0.04 -7.97 3.16
C ALA A 223 0.22 -6.71 4.00
N ALA A 224 0.72 -5.66 3.37
CA ALA A 224 0.81 -4.33 3.96
C ALA A 224 -0.56 -3.77 4.40
N SER A 225 -1.63 -4.16 3.71
CA SER A 225 -3.01 -3.81 4.03
C SER A 225 -3.53 -4.40 5.37
N ASP A 226 -2.78 -5.33 5.98
CA ASP A 226 -3.04 -5.83 7.34
C ASP A 226 -2.56 -4.87 8.43
N ARG A 227 -1.71 -3.89 8.04
CA ARG A 227 -1.21 -2.76 8.83
C ARG A 227 -1.25 -1.49 7.98
N TRP A 228 -2.42 -1.19 7.41
CA TRP A 228 -2.52 -0.25 6.30
C TRP A 228 -2.13 1.17 6.70
N LEU A 229 -2.63 1.66 7.81
CA LEU A 229 -2.33 3.02 8.28
C LEU A 229 -0.84 3.18 8.62
N SER A 230 -0.25 2.26 9.38
CA SER A 230 1.19 2.25 9.67
C SER A 230 2.04 2.16 8.41
N THR A 231 1.59 1.37 7.43
CA THR A 231 2.27 1.26 6.13
C THR A 231 2.26 2.58 5.38
N LEU A 232 1.14 3.30 5.35
CA LEU A 232 1.02 4.59 4.69
C LEU A 232 1.87 5.67 5.37
N HIS A 233 1.90 5.74 6.72
CA HIS A 233 2.80 6.64 7.44
C HIS A 233 4.27 6.33 7.15
N GLY A 234 4.65 5.06 7.11
CA GLY A 234 5.99 4.64 6.71
C GLY A 234 6.34 5.06 5.28
N GLU A 235 5.38 4.99 4.37
CA GLU A 235 5.54 5.40 2.97
C GLU A 235 5.66 6.92 2.83
N GLU A 236 4.92 7.71 3.61
CA GLU A 236 5.05 9.16 3.66
C GLU A 236 6.46 9.58 4.07
N LEU A 237 6.98 9.02 5.17
CA LEU A 237 8.35 9.27 5.63
C LEU A 237 9.40 8.84 4.58
N ARG A 238 9.11 7.80 3.82
CA ARG A 238 9.95 7.31 2.73
C ARG A 238 9.94 8.27 1.54
N ALA A 239 8.76 8.76 1.14
CA ALA A 239 8.61 9.74 0.07
C ALA A 239 9.37 11.03 0.40
N ASP A 240 9.31 11.51 1.63
CA ASP A 240 10.09 12.67 2.08
C ASP A 240 11.61 12.44 2.02
N ARG A 241 12.08 11.24 2.35
CA ARG A 241 13.49 10.86 2.20
C ARG A 241 13.93 10.83 0.74
N ILE A 242 13.09 10.32 -0.15
CA ILE A 242 13.33 10.31 -1.60
C ILE A 242 13.45 11.74 -2.12
N ILE A 243 12.54 12.64 -1.74
CA ILE A 243 12.57 14.06 -2.14
C ILE A 243 13.86 14.73 -1.66
N ARG A 244 14.26 14.52 -0.40
CA ARG A 244 15.52 15.08 0.13
C ARG A 244 16.71 14.54 -0.63
N PHE A 245 16.80 13.24 -0.85
CA PHE A 245 17.89 12.63 -1.61
C PHE A 245 18.05 13.23 -3.01
N ILE A 246 16.93 13.45 -3.74
CA ILE A 246 16.97 14.06 -5.08
C ILE A 246 17.38 15.52 -5.02
N LYS A 247 16.90 16.28 -4.01
CA LYS A 247 17.30 17.69 -3.82
C LYS A 247 18.79 17.83 -3.52
N ASP A 248 19.34 16.96 -2.67
CA ASP A 248 20.76 16.94 -2.32
C ASP A 248 21.62 16.66 -3.57
N HIS A 249 21.18 15.74 -4.43
CA HIS A 249 21.83 15.47 -5.71
C HIS A 249 21.82 16.72 -6.62
N LEU A 250 20.68 17.38 -6.78
CA LEU A 250 20.55 18.59 -7.62
C LEU A 250 21.33 19.80 -7.06
N GLY A 251 21.50 19.88 -5.72
CA GLY A 251 22.29 20.94 -5.08
C GLY A 251 23.79 20.69 -5.10
N SER A 252 24.23 19.46 -5.43
CA SER A 252 25.65 19.05 -5.51
C SER A 252 26.19 19.03 -6.95
N ALA A 253 25.33 19.18 -7.95
CA ALA A 253 25.64 19.21 -9.38
C ALA A 253 25.87 20.64 -9.88
#